data_eccd07bf13a59d6143fcdfc6c904297e
#
_entry.id   eccd07bf13a59d6143fcdfc6c904297e
#
_cell.length_a   1.000
_cell.length_b   1.000
_cell.length_c   1.000
_cell.angle_alpha   90.00
_cell.angle_beta   90.00
_cell.angle_gamma   90.00
#
_symmetry.space_group_name_H-M   'P 1'
#
loop_
_entity.id
_entity.type
_entity.pdbx_description
1 polymer ?
#
loop_
_entity_poly.entity_id
_entity_poly.type
_entity_poly.pdbx_seq_one_letter_code
_entity_poly.pdbx_strand_id
1 'polypeptide(L)'
;LSRFSQFRCLHISKGEIIQNLNETHEFQVCFVLKGSLCLFRDHIESMPLMAMQNEFFFISSLHQCKIKAMDEVQLVIHACNIVAPYLHSRTIEYLQDISIEEVKPVEVLPIYPLMRSYLDLLVDYMKNGTEIPDLHRAKEYELFSLFKICYKKNEIASIFRDALSNDLQFFVSVMTHYKACRTAKELAVLCGYNDTVFTQLFKKNFHGDTPYQW
;
A
#
# COMPACT_ATOMS: atom_id res chain seq x y z
N LEU A 1 11.09 14.01 3.91
CA LEU A 1 10.39 12.75 3.67
C LEU A 1 10.27 12.03 5.02
N SER A 2 9.04 11.90 5.53
CA SER A 2 8.80 11.13 6.76
C SER A 2 9.29 9.69 6.56
N ARG A 3 10.12 9.20 7.47
CA ARG A 3 10.59 7.81 7.48
C ARG A 3 9.62 6.85 8.15
N PHE A 4 8.43 7.32 8.51
CA PHE A 4 7.47 6.58 9.32
C PHE A 4 6.13 6.46 8.60
N SER A 5 5.45 5.35 8.84
CA SER A 5 4.05 5.16 8.46
C SER A 5 3.17 6.27 9.04
N GLN A 6 2.22 6.74 8.27
CA GLN A 6 1.30 7.80 8.68
C GLN A 6 -0.14 7.41 8.43
N PHE A 7 -1.01 7.76 9.37
CA PHE A 7 -2.44 7.76 9.16
C PHE A 7 -2.91 9.15 8.78
N ARG A 8 -3.79 9.23 7.79
CA ARG A 8 -4.43 10.47 7.34
C ARG A 8 -5.93 10.27 7.27
N CYS A 9 -6.71 11.30 7.60
CA CYS A 9 -8.15 11.29 7.40
C CYS A 9 -8.50 12.38 6.37
N LEU A 10 -9.14 11.98 5.27
CA LEU A 10 -9.59 12.88 4.22
C LEU A 10 -11.11 12.98 4.22
N HIS A 11 -11.59 14.20 4.01
CA HIS A 11 -12.98 14.48 3.70
C HIS A 11 -13.03 14.97 2.25
N ILE A 12 -13.78 14.28 1.40
CA ILE A 12 -13.81 14.49 -0.04
C ILE A 12 -15.26 14.77 -0.42
N SER A 13 -15.48 15.91 -1.04
CA SER A 13 -16.82 16.34 -1.45
C SER A 13 -17.31 15.54 -2.65
N LYS A 14 -18.63 15.36 -2.76
CA LYS A 14 -19.24 14.67 -3.88
C LYS A 14 -18.79 15.25 -5.22
N GLY A 15 -18.32 14.40 -6.12
CA GLY A 15 -17.84 14.77 -7.45
C GLY A 15 -16.39 15.23 -7.49
N GLU A 16 -15.75 15.48 -6.35
CA GLU A 16 -14.35 15.83 -6.26
C GLU A 16 -13.45 14.69 -6.75
N ILE A 17 -12.35 15.08 -7.41
CA ILE A 17 -11.35 14.15 -7.91
C ILE A 17 -10.02 14.45 -7.25
N ILE A 18 -9.48 13.47 -6.54
CA ILE A 18 -8.10 13.50 -6.02
C ILE A 18 -7.22 12.77 -7.02
N GLN A 19 -6.24 13.51 -7.55
CA GLN A 19 -5.19 12.95 -8.40
C GLN A 19 -3.96 12.61 -7.56
N ASN A 20 -3.26 11.55 -7.92
CA ASN A 20 -2.00 11.14 -7.27
C ASN A 20 -2.16 10.95 -5.75
N LEU A 21 -3.11 10.12 -5.36
CA LEU A 21 -3.33 9.81 -3.94
C LEU A 21 -2.06 9.25 -3.27
N ASN A 22 -1.28 8.50 -4.01
CA ASN A 22 0.02 7.97 -3.61
C ASN A 22 1.14 8.87 -4.19
N GLU A 23 1.63 9.81 -3.40
CA GLU A 23 2.90 10.45 -3.69
C GLU A 23 4.00 9.40 -3.62
N THR A 24 4.76 9.27 -4.71
CA THR A 24 5.97 8.46 -4.89
C THR A 24 6.35 7.48 -3.78
N HIS A 25 6.22 6.18 -4.06
CA HIS A 25 6.81 5.08 -3.28
C HIS A 25 6.12 4.73 -1.94
N GLU A 26 4.85 5.01 -1.80
CA GLU A 26 4.05 4.61 -0.65
C GLU A 26 3.02 3.56 -1.03
N PHE A 27 2.89 2.53 -0.18
CA PHE A 27 1.68 1.70 -0.17
C PHE A 27 0.60 2.39 0.62
N GLN A 28 -0.63 2.20 0.23
CA GLN A 28 -1.74 2.76 0.97
C GLN A 28 -2.83 1.71 1.21
N VAL A 29 -3.27 1.62 2.46
CA VAL A 29 -4.51 0.94 2.81
C VAL A 29 -5.56 2.02 3.03
N CYS A 30 -6.63 1.98 2.25
CA CYS A 30 -7.67 3.01 2.20
C CYS A 30 -8.98 2.46 2.75
N PHE A 31 -9.48 3.02 3.85
CA PHE A 31 -10.70 2.60 4.54
C PHE A 31 -11.81 3.63 4.31
N VAL A 32 -12.91 3.23 3.65
CA VAL A 32 -14.07 4.10 3.39
C VAL A 32 -15.01 4.05 4.60
N LEU A 33 -14.96 5.09 5.44
CA LEU A 33 -15.81 5.16 6.64
C LEU A 33 -17.19 5.70 6.35
N LYS A 34 -17.35 6.53 5.30
CA LYS A 34 -18.61 7.11 4.86
C LYS A 34 -18.58 7.34 3.35
N GLY A 35 -19.73 7.18 2.69
CA GLY A 35 -19.92 7.46 1.28
C GLY A 35 -19.43 6.35 0.37
N SER A 36 -19.20 6.70 -0.90
CA SER A 36 -18.70 5.79 -1.93
C SER A 36 -17.75 6.51 -2.87
N LEU A 37 -16.82 5.78 -3.45
CA LEU A 37 -15.83 6.31 -4.38
C LEU A 37 -15.49 5.33 -5.50
N CYS A 38 -14.96 5.90 -6.57
CA CYS A 38 -14.43 5.19 -7.73
C CYS A 38 -12.93 5.38 -7.81
N LEU A 39 -12.15 4.29 -7.83
CA LEU A 39 -10.71 4.29 -8.02
C LEU A 39 -10.37 3.97 -9.47
N PHE A 40 -9.59 4.81 -10.10
CA PHE A 40 -9.04 4.62 -11.44
C PHE A 40 -7.53 4.40 -11.31
N ARG A 41 -7.03 3.31 -11.89
CA ARG A 41 -5.60 2.99 -11.95
C ARG A 41 -5.07 3.30 -13.34
N ASP A 42 -3.96 4.03 -13.42
CA ASP A 42 -3.31 4.28 -14.70
C ASP A 42 -2.72 2.96 -15.25
N HIS A 43 -2.76 2.81 -16.58
CA HIS A 43 -2.24 1.65 -17.32
C HIS A 43 -2.96 0.30 -17.11
N ILE A 44 -4.07 0.27 -16.40
CA ILE A 44 -4.91 -0.92 -16.29
C ILE A 44 -6.20 -0.66 -17.07
N GLU A 45 -6.41 -1.37 -18.18
CA GLU A 45 -7.66 -1.34 -18.98
C GLU A 45 -8.84 -2.00 -18.22
N SER A 46 -8.74 -2.15 -16.91
CA SER A 46 -9.78 -2.72 -16.07
C SER A 46 -10.86 -1.69 -15.76
N MET A 47 -12.05 -2.18 -15.46
CA MET A 47 -13.13 -1.33 -14.95
C MET A 47 -12.69 -0.62 -13.68
N PRO A 48 -13.14 0.63 -13.46
CA PRO A 48 -12.84 1.34 -12.21
C PRO A 48 -13.30 0.53 -11.00
N LEU A 49 -12.46 0.49 -9.96
CA LEU A 49 -12.81 -0.13 -8.69
C LEU A 49 -13.81 0.75 -7.95
N MET A 50 -14.96 0.19 -7.60
CA MET A 50 -15.93 0.83 -6.70
C MET A 50 -15.68 0.38 -5.27
N ALA A 51 -15.57 1.34 -4.34
CA ALA A 51 -15.51 1.07 -2.91
C ALA A 51 -16.62 1.84 -2.18
N MET A 52 -17.34 1.11 -1.34
CA MET A 52 -18.51 1.59 -0.60
C MET A 52 -18.17 1.82 0.86
N GLN A 53 -19.07 2.50 1.58
CA GLN A 53 -18.97 2.64 3.03
C GLN A 53 -18.77 1.28 3.71
N ASN A 54 -17.85 1.24 4.69
CA ASN A 54 -17.41 0.05 5.42
C ASN A 54 -16.68 -0.98 4.55
N GLU A 55 -15.99 -0.51 3.53
CA GLU A 55 -15.06 -1.30 2.74
C GLU A 55 -13.66 -0.69 2.77
N PHE A 56 -12.65 -1.52 2.52
CA PHE A 56 -11.28 -1.04 2.33
C PHE A 56 -10.63 -1.69 1.12
N PHE A 57 -9.65 -1.01 0.57
CA PHE A 57 -8.86 -1.45 -0.57
C PHE A 57 -7.38 -1.07 -0.40
N PHE A 58 -6.55 -1.67 -1.22
CA PHE A 58 -5.11 -1.44 -1.22
C PHE A 58 -4.68 -0.72 -2.50
N ILE A 59 -3.79 0.24 -2.36
CA ILE A 59 -3.11 0.91 -3.47
C ILE A 59 -1.64 0.56 -3.43
N SER A 60 -1.17 -0.09 -4.50
CA SER A 60 0.23 -0.36 -4.71
C SER A 60 0.98 0.91 -5.10
N SER A 61 2.24 1.02 -4.68
CA SER A 61 3.15 2.10 -5.11
C SER A 61 3.55 2.01 -6.59
N LEU A 62 3.26 0.90 -7.25
CA LEU A 62 3.61 0.67 -8.65
C LEU A 62 2.68 1.39 -9.63
N HIS A 63 1.53 1.86 -9.18
CA HIS A 63 0.51 2.47 -10.04
C HIS A 63 0.11 3.84 -9.52
N GLN A 64 0.02 4.81 -10.44
CA GLN A 64 -0.65 6.06 -10.13
C GLN A 64 -2.16 5.81 -10.10
N CYS A 65 -2.81 6.38 -9.11
CA CYS A 65 -4.24 6.22 -8.91
C CYS A 65 -4.91 7.56 -8.70
N LYS A 66 -6.13 7.69 -9.24
CA LYS A 66 -7.02 8.81 -8.95
C LYS A 66 -8.31 8.29 -8.35
N ILE A 67 -8.87 9.05 -7.40
CA ILE A 67 -10.16 8.76 -6.78
C ILE A 67 -11.16 9.82 -7.20
N LYS A 68 -12.38 9.38 -7.53
CA LYS A 68 -13.54 10.24 -7.69
C LYS A 68 -14.56 9.89 -6.62
N ALA A 69 -14.93 10.86 -5.79
CA ALA A 69 -15.98 10.72 -4.80
C ALA A 69 -17.36 10.70 -5.49
N MET A 70 -18.15 9.68 -5.20
CA MET A 70 -19.52 9.54 -5.72
C MET A 70 -20.54 10.17 -4.76
N ASP A 71 -20.18 10.27 -3.49
CA ASP A 71 -20.93 10.90 -2.39
C ASP A 71 -19.97 11.75 -1.56
N GLU A 72 -20.45 12.30 -0.43
CA GLU A 72 -19.58 12.85 0.61
C GLU A 72 -18.80 11.71 1.28
N VAL A 73 -17.48 11.68 1.07
CA VAL A 73 -16.61 10.57 1.50
C VAL A 73 -15.78 10.99 2.72
N GLN A 74 -15.74 10.09 3.71
CA GLN A 74 -14.72 10.09 4.75
C GLN A 74 -13.80 8.89 4.54
N LEU A 75 -12.52 9.15 4.29
CA LEU A 75 -11.50 8.16 3.96
C LEU A 75 -10.38 8.21 4.99
N VAL A 76 -10.08 7.08 5.63
CA VAL A 76 -8.87 6.92 6.43
C VAL A 76 -7.83 6.20 5.58
N ILE A 77 -6.65 6.76 5.50
CA ILE A 77 -5.52 6.22 4.74
C ILE A 77 -4.39 5.88 5.71
N HIS A 78 -3.93 4.65 5.66
CA HIS A 78 -2.66 4.25 6.23
C HIS A 78 -1.62 4.23 5.11
N ALA A 79 -0.69 5.18 5.12
CA ALA A 79 0.39 5.28 4.16
C ALA A 79 1.67 4.69 4.75
N CYS A 80 2.22 3.67 4.10
CA CYS A 80 3.48 3.03 4.47
C CYS A 80 4.56 3.42 3.49
N ASN A 81 5.67 3.98 3.98
CA ASN A 81 6.84 4.19 3.15
C ASN A 81 7.51 2.85 2.83
N ILE A 82 7.83 2.62 1.56
CA ILE A 82 8.50 1.41 1.07
C ILE A 82 9.85 1.15 1.77
N VAL A 83 10.56 2.19 2.17
CA VAL A 83 11.91 2.07 2.76
C VAL A 83 11.91 1.63 4.23
N ALA A 84 10.76 1.71 4.93
CA ALA A 84 10.61 1.27 6.32
C ALA A 84 9.27 0.56 6.54
N PRO A 85 8.99 -0.55 5.83
CA PRO A 85 7.65 -1.11 5.78
C PRO A 85 7.45 -2.10 6.92
N TYR A 86 7.06 -1.62 8.10
CA TYR A 86 6.73 -2.54 9.19
C TYR A 86 5.53 -3.42 8.81
N LEU A 87 4.45 -2.82 8.33
CA LEU A 87 3.26 -3.56 7.89
C LEU A 87 3.60 -4.52 6.74
N HIS A 88 4.42 -4.08 5.79
CA HIS A 88 4.83 -4.90 4.66
C HIS A 88 5.65 -6.13 5.10
N SER A 89 6.73 -5.95 5.87
CA SER A 89 7.56 -7.07 6.32
C SER A 89 6.79 -8.05 7.21
N ARG A 90 5.92 -7.57 8.10
CA ARG A 90 5.07 -8.43 8.94
C ARG A 90 3.98 -9.14 8.14
N THR A 91 3.49 -8.52 7.07
CA THR A 91 2.52 -9.16 6.17
C THR A 91 3.19 -10.27 5.38
N ILE A 92 4.38 -10.03 4.82
CA ILE A 92 5.15 -11.06 4.11
C ILE A 92 5.45 -12.26 5.03
N GLU A 93 6.00 -12.01 6.22
CA GLU A 93 6.30 -13.06 7.21
C GLU A 93 5.05 -13.86 7.59
N TYR A 94 3.91 -13.19 7.77
CA TYR A 94 2.65 -13.85 8.10
C TYR A 94 2.10 -14.70 6.96
N LEU A 95 2.33 -14.31 5.70
CA LEU A 95 1.78 -14.95 4.51
C LEU A 95 2.77 -15.85 3.75
N GLN A 96 3.96 -16.08 4.30
CA GLN A 96 5.05 -16.81 3.63
C GLN A 96 4.69 -18.24 3.19
N ASP A 97 3.71 -18.87 3.84
CA ASP A 97 3.22 -20.22 3.56
C ASP A 97 2.05 -20.26 2.54
N ILE A 98 1.65 -19.10 2.01
CA ILE A 98 0.56 -19.00 1.02
C ILE A 98 1.14 -18.82 -0.39
N SER A 99 0.74 -19.69 -1.31
CA SER A 99 0.98 -19.49 -2.74
C SER A 99 0.08 -18.39 -3.27
N ILE A 100 0.66 -17.21 -3.52
CA ILE A 100 -0.07 -16.03 -4.02
C ILE A 100 -0.75 -16.30 -5.37
N GLU A 101 -0.20 -17.22 -6.18
CA GLU A 101 -0.72 -17.59 -7.49
C GLU A 101 -2.06 -18.31 -7.40
N GLU A 102 -2.29 -19.05 -6.31
CA GLU A 102 -3.52 -19.81 -6.05
C GLU A 102 -4.63 -18.98 -5.42
N VAL A 103 -4.30 -17.78 -4.90
CA VAL A 103 -5.27 -16.91 -4.24
C VAL A 103 -6.03 -16.10 -5.30
N LYS A 104 -7.37 -16.18 -5.28
CA LYS A 104 -8.22 -15.37 -6.15
C LYS A 104 -8.06 -13.88 -5.79
N PRO A 105 -7.80 -12.99 -6.77
CA PRO A 105 -7.69 -11.57 -6.50
C PRO A 105 -9.02 -11.02 -5.98
N VAL A 106 -8.94 -10.29 -4.86
CA VAL A 106 -10.05 -9.50 -4.30
C VAL A 106 -9.54 -8.08 -4.17
N GLU A 107 -10.28 -7.14 -4.70
CA GLU A 107 -9.86 -5.74 -4.74
C GLU A 107 -10.39 -4.93 -3.57
N VAL A 108 -11.49 -5.39 -2.94
CA VAL A 108 -12.18 -4.71 -1.84
C VAL A 108 -12.56 -5.74 -0.79
N LEU A 109 -12.37 -5.42 0.48
CA LEU A 109 -12.82 -6.23 1.62
C LEU A 109 -13.69 -5.40 2.57
N PRO A 110 -14.65 -6.03 3.28
CA PRO A 110 -15.48 -5.35 4.25
C PRO A 110 -14.69 -4.96 5.50
N ILE A 111 -15.01 -3.81 6.09
CA ILE A 111 -14.54 -3.39 7.41
C ILE A 111 -15.44 -4.03 8.46
N TYR A 112 -14.94 -5.03 9.18
CA TYR A 112 -15.67 -5.69 10.26
C TYR A 112 -15.81 -4.79 11.50
N PRO A 113 -16.78 -5.03 12.40
CA PRO A 113 -17.10 -4.14 13.52
C PRO A 113 -15.90 -3.80 14.41
N LEU A 114 -15.02 -4.76 14.72
CA LEU A 114 -13.83 -4.53 15.53
C LEU A 114 -12.84 -3.58 14.82
N MET A 115 -12.60 -3.80 13.54
CA MET A 115 -11.78 -2.91 12.72
C MET A 115 -12.41 -1.51 12.62
N ARG A 116 -13.75 -1.44 12.51
CA ARG A 116 -14.47 -0.16 12.47
C ARG A 116 -14.29 0.62 13.76
N SER A 117 -14.44 0.00 14.93
CA SER A 117 -14.22 0.65 16.23
C SER A 117 -12.80 1.21 16.37
N TYR A 118 -11.81 0.46 15.90
CA TYR A 118 -10.42 0.93 15.83
C TYR A 118 -10.27 2.18 14.96
N LEU A 119 -10.87 2.18 13.77
CA LEU A 119 -10.79 3.30 12.83
C LEU A 119 -11.51 4.55 13.35
N ASP A 120 -12.66 4.39 13.99
CA ASP A 120 -13.39 5.50 14.62
C ASP A 120 -12.56 6.15 15.72
N LEU A 121 -11.94 5.34 16.60
CA LEU A 121 -11.02 5.84 17.63
C LEU A 121 -9.79 6.53 17.02
N LEU A 122 -9.24 5.99 15.95
CA LEU A 122 -8.10 6.58 15.24
C LEU A 122 -8.45 7.96 14.66
N VAL A 123 -9.66 8.12 14.08
CA VAL A 123 -10.17 9.41 13.60
C VAL A 123 -10.27 10.42 14.75
N ASP A 124 -10.71 9.99 15.92
CA ASP A 124 -10.83 10.88 17.08
C ASP A 124 -9.43 11.32 17.59
N TYR A 125 -8.42 10.46 17.57
CA TYR A 125 -7.04 10.86 17.83
C TYR A 125 -6.56 11.92 16.83
N MET A 126 -6.79 11.71 15.53
CA MET A 126 -6.35 12.67 14.50
C MET A 126 -7.05 14.02 14.61
N LYS A 127 -8.35 14.08 14.96
CA LYS A 127 -9.08 15.33 15.18
C LYS A 127 -8.55 16.16 16.35
N ASN A 128 -8.03 15.49 17.38
CA ASN A 128 -7.51 16.17 18.57
C ASN A 128 -6.05 16.66 18.40
N GLY A 129 -5.51 16.62 17.18
CA GLY A 129 -4.24 17.26 16.82
C GLY A 129 -2.99 16.59 17.37
N THR A 130 -3.07 15.32 17.72
CA THR A 130 -1.93 14.55 18.23
C THR A 130 -1.09 13.97 17.08
N GLU A 131 -0.26 14.78 16.45
CA GLU A 131 0.82 14.30 15.57
C GLU A 131 1.97 13.72 16.42
N ILE A 132 1.72 12.63 17.12
CA ILE A 132 2.73 11.93 17.91
C ILE A 132 3.22 10.74 17.07
N PRO A 133 4.49 10.74 16.60
CA PRO A 133 5.03 9.66 15.76
C PRO A 133 4.91 8.27 16.40
N ASP A 134 5.08 8.18 17.72
CA ASP A 134 4.95 6.92 18.46
C ASP A 134 3.51 6.40 18.48
N LEU A 135 2.51 7.30 18.44
CA LEU A 135 1.12 6.90 18.33
C LEU A 135 0.84 6.25 16.96
N HIS A 136 1.33 6.83 15.86
CA HIS A 136 1.17 6.25 14.53
C HIS A 136 1.78 4.85 14.47
N ARG A 137 2.96 4.66 15.05
CA ARG A 137 3.62 3.36 15.13
C ARG A 137 2.81 2.35 15.94
N ALA A 138 2.34 2.75 17.14
CA ALA A 138 1.51 1.88 17.98
C ALA A 138 0.22 1.48 17.26
N LYS A 139 -0.41 2.42 16.56
CA LYS A 139 -1.62 2.17 15.77
C LYS A 139 -1.37 1.29 14.54
N GLU A 140 -0.20 1.35 13.93
CA GLU A 140 0.19 0.43 12.87
C GLU A 140 0.33 -1.01 13.38
N TYR A 141 0.94 -1.24 14.55
CA TYR A 141 1.01 -2.56 15.18
C TYR A 141 -0.39 -3.13 15.50
N GLU A 142 -1.27 -2.28 16.03
CA GLU A 142 -2.65 -2.65 16.33
C GLU A 142 -3.41 -3.01 15.03
N LEU A 143 -3.29 -2.19 13.98
CA LEU A 143 -3.89 -2.45 12.66
C LEU A 143 -3.49 -3.81 12.11
N PHE A 144 -2.19 -4.14 12.15
CA PHE A 144 -1.71 -5.43 11.67
C PHE A 144 -2.27 -6.61 12.49
N SER A 145 -2.41 -6.43 13.81
CA SER A 145 -3.04 -7.44 14.67
C SER A 145 -4.52 -7.63 14.34
N LEU A 146 -5.23 -6.53 14.06
CA LEU A 146 -6.62 -6.56 13.65
C LEU A 146 -6.83 -7.24 12.29
N PHE A 147 -5.93 -7.08 11.33
CA PHE A 147 -5.99 -7.85 10.10
C PHE A 147 -5.98 -9.35 10.38
N LYS A 148 -5.09 -9.83 11.25
CA LYS A 148 -5.01 -11.24 11.61
C LYS A 148 -6.25 -11.76 12.37
N ILE A 149 -6.89 -10.90 13.15
CA ILE A 149 -8.09 -11.26 13.95
C ILE A 149 -9.34 -11.26 13.07
N CYS A 150 -9.48 -10.25 12.21
CA CYS A 150 -10.72 -10.01 11.48
C CYS A 150 -10.81 -10.77 10.17
N TYR A 151 -9.66 -11.12 9.54
CA TYR A 151 -9.65 -11.66 8.18
C TYR A 151 -8.90 -12.99 8.11
N LYS A 152 -9.33 -13.85 7.18
CA LYS A 152 -8.60 -15.08 6.87
C LYS A 152 -7.29 -14.77 6.14
N LYS A 153 -6.28 -15.63 6.28
CA LYS A 153 -5.00 -15.49 5.59
C LYS A 153 -5.15 -15.27 4.07
N ASN A 154 -6.04 -16.01 3.42
CA ASN A 154 -6.27 -15.89 1.98
C ASN A 154 -6.90 -14.54 1.59
N GLU A 155 -7.75 -13.95 2.44
CA GLU A 155 -8.31 -12.62 2.21
C GLU A 155 -7.23 -11.54 2.32
N ILE A 156 -6.36 -11.66 3.33
CA ILE A 156 -5.20 -10.78 3.50
C ILE A 156 -4.23 -10.93 2.32
N ALA A 157 -3.91 -12.17 1.93
CA ALA A 157 -3.05 -12.44 0.78
C ALA A 157 -3.63 -11.88 -0.52
N SER A 158 -4.95 -11.94 -0.68
CA SER A 158 -5.65 -11.42 -1.85
C SER A 158 -5.56 -9.90 -1.95
N ILE A 159 -5.92 -9.18 -0.88
CA ILE A 159 -5.95 -7.72 -0.89
C ILE A 159 -4.54 -7.12 -1.01
N PHE A 160 -3.52 -7.76 -0.42
CA PHE A 160 -2.12 -7.34 -0.48
C PHE A 160 -1.32 -8.02 -1.60
N ARG A 161 -1.99 -8.67 -2.55
CA ARG A 161 -1.34 -9.44 -3.63
C ARG A 161 -0.27 -8.65 -4.37
N ASP A 162 -0.55 -7.41 -4.74
CA ASP A 162 0.41 -6.56 -5.43
C ASP A 162 1.63 -6.24 -4.56
N ALA A 163 1.43 -6.06 -3.25
CA ALA A 163 2.51 -5.86 -2.29
C ALA A 163 3.37 -7.11 -2.08
N LEU A 164 2.81 -8.28 -2.31
CA LEU A 164 3.50 -9.56 -2.17
C LEU A 164 4.14 -10.03 -3.47
N SER A 165 3.92 -9.30 -4.58
CA SER A 165 4.47 -9.65 -5.87
C SER A 165 6.01 -9.57 -5.88
N ASN A 166 6.64 -10.45 -6.67
CA ASN A 166 8.09 -10.43 -6.87
C ASN A 166 8.58 -9.08 -7.42
N ASP A 167 7.77 -8.41 -8.24
CA ASP A 167 8.09 -7.10 -8.81
C ASP A 167 8.26 -6.05 -7.72
N LEU A 168 7.37 -6.05 -6.74
CA LEU A 168 7.48 -5.11 -5.63
C LEU A 168 8.62 -5.45 -4.67
N GLN A 169 8.84 -6.73 -4.38
CA GLN A 169 10.00 -7.14 -3.58
C GLN A 169 11.31 -6.70 -4.23
N PHE A 170 11.41 -6.84 -5.55
CA PHE A 170 12.53 -6.32 -6.33
C PHE A 170 12.65 -4.81 -6.19
N PHE A 171 11.57 -4.06 -6.41
CA PHE A 171 11.58 -2.60 -6.28
C PHE A 171 12.01 -2.14 -4.88
N VAL A 172 11.45 -2.74 -3.82
CA VAL A 172 11.83 -2.44 -2.42
C VAL A 172 13.31 -2.72 -2.18
N SER A 173 13.83 -3.85 -2.69
CA SER A 173 15.25 -4.20 -2.55
C SER A 173 16.16 -3.16 -3.22
N VAL A 174 15.81 -2.73 -4.44
CA VAL A 174 16.54 -1.66 -5.14
C VAL A 174 16.52 -0.37 -4.33
N MET A 175 15.33 0.09 -3.90
CA MET A 175 15.18 1.34 -3.15
C MET A 175 15.88 1.33 -1.78
N THR A 176 16.05 0.17 -1.20
CA THR A 176 16.78 0.01 0.07
C THR A 176 18.28 0.17 -0.11
N HIS A 177 18.82 -0.35 -1.22
CA HIS A 177 20.27 -0.49 -1.41
C HIS A 177 20.90 0.55 -2.34
N TYR A 178 20.14 1.23 -3.22
CA TYR A 178 20.72 2.08 -4.27
C TYR A 178 21.65 3.19 -3.75
N LYS A 179 21.36 3.78 -2.59
CA LYS A 179 22.19 4.83 -1.98
C LYS A 179 23.54 4.31 -1.45
N ALA A 180 23.62 3.01 -1.17
CA ALA A 180 24.83 2.38 -0.66
C ALA A 180 25.76 1.87 -1.75
N CYS A 181 25.29 1.84 -3.01
CA CYS A 181 26.01 1.30 -4.16
C CYS A 181 26.60 2.42 -5.01
N ARG A 182 27.77 2.14 -5.61
CA ARG A 182 28.41 3.03 -6.59
C ARG A 182 28.20 2.56 -8.03
N THR A 183 27.81 1.30 -8.21
CA THR A 183 27.64 0.69 -9.53
C THR A 183 26.36 -0.15 -9.56
N ALA A 184 25.78 -0.28 -10.77
CA ALA A 184 24.63 -1.15 -11.00
C ALA A 184 24.92 -2.62 -10.66
N LYS A 185 26.17 -3.05 -10.84
CA LYS A 185 26.60 -4.42 -10.52
C LYS A 185 26.63 -4.68 -9.01
N GLU A 186 27.12 -3.73 -8.22
CA GLU A 186 27.05 -3.80 -6.75
C GLU A 186 25.59 -3.85 -6.28
N LEU A 187 24.71 -3.04 -6.88
CA LEU A 187 23.30 -3.01 -6.57
C LEU A 187 22.63 -4.36 -6.90
N ALA A 188 22.93 -4.95 -8.05
CA ALA A 188 22.43 -6.28 -8.43
C ALA A 188 22.81 -7.35 -7.40
N VAL A 189 24.07 -7.36 -6.97
CA VAL A 189 24.58 -8.32 -5.96
C VAL A 189 23.87 -8.13 -4.62
N LEU A 190 23.71 -6.89 -4.16
CA LEU A 190 22.99 -6.60 -2.90
C LEU A 190 21.50 -6.95 -2.97
N CYS A 191 20.89 -6.84 -4.14
CA CYS A 191 19.52 -7.30 -4.37
C CYS A 191 19.42 -8.84 -4.57
N GLY A 192 20.54 -9.57 -4.60
CA GLY A 192 20.55 -11.03 -4.74
C GLY A 192 20.36 -11.55 -6.17
N TYR A 193 20.62 -10.70 -7.18
CA TYR A 193 20.45 -11.04 -8.59
C TYR A 193 21.77 -11.01 -9.36
N ASN A 194 21.85 -11.77 -10.45
CA ASN A 194 22.90 -11.58 -11.46
C ASN A 194 22.56 -10.37 -12.36
N ASP A 195 23.57 -9.79 -13.02
CA ASP A 195 23.44 -8.56 -13.81
C ASP A 195 22.36 -8.64 -14.90
N THR A 196 22.20 -9.79 -15.55
CA THR A 196 21.25 -9.97 -16.65
C THR A 196 19.81 -9.94 -16.13
N VAL A 197 19.52 -10.75 -15.11
CA VAL A 197 18.20 -10.82 -14.48
C VAL A 197 17.87 -9.49 -13.81
N PHE A 198 18.84 -8.88 -13.13
CA PHE A 198 18.68 -7.56 -12.51
C PHE A 198 18.27 -6.50 -13.52
N THR A 199 18.99 -6.41 -14.66
CA THR A 199 18.69 -5.43 -15.70
C THR A 199 17.30 -5.65 -16.33
N GLN A 200 16.86 -6.90 -16.52
CA GLN A 200 15.53 -7.22 -17.03
C GLN A 200 14.44 -6.79 -16.05
N LEU A 201 14.59 -7.16 -14.77
CA LEU A 201 13.64 -6.78 -13.71
C LEU A 201 13.64 -5.26 -13.51
N PHE A 202 14.80 -4.61 -13.61
CA PHE A 202 14.90 -3.17 -13.49
C PHE A 202 14.12 -2.45 -14.59
N LYS A 203 14.31 -2.82 -15.85
CA LYS A 203 13.54 -2.28 -16.98
C LYS A 203 12.04 -2.47 -16.80
N LYS A 204 11.62 -3.64 -16.31
CA LYS A 204 10.21 -3.93 -16.06
C LYS A 204 9.61 -3.02 -14.98
N ASN A 205 10.36 -2.73 -13.90
CA ASN A 205 9.86 -2.06 -12.70
C ASN A 205 10.15 -0.55 -12.66
N PHE A 206 11.04 -0.05 -13.53
CA PHE A 206 11.49 1.35 -13.58
C PHE A 206 11.26 1.96 -14.97
N HIS A 207 10.04 1.86 -15.48
CA HIS A 207 9.53 2.51 -16.69
C HIS A 207 10.36 2.28 -17.97
N GLY A 208 11.08 1.17 -18.04
CA GLY A 208 11.93 0.82 -19.18
C GLY A 208 13.38 1.30 -19.09
N ASP A 209 13.71 2.07 -18.07
CA ASP A 209 15.09 2.53 -17.82
C ASP A 209 16.01 1.37 -17.44
N THR A 210 17.27 1.49 -17.81
CA THR A 210 18.31 0.59 -17.31
C THR A 210 18.89 1.13 -15.98
N PRO A 211 19.52 0.27 -15.15
CA PRO A 211 20.18 0.72 -13.93
C PRO A 211 21.27 1.80 -14.14
N TYR A 212 21.76 1.94 -15.39
CA TYR A 212 22.77 2.94 -15.76
C TYR A 212 22.16 4.26 -16.23
N GLN A 213 20.88 4.27 -16.59
CA GLN A 213 20.13 5.46 -17.03
C GLN A 213 19.37 6.12 -15.89
N TRP A 214 19.07 5.33 -14.85
CA TRP A 214 18.35 5.76 -13.65
C TRP A 214 19.28 6.39 -12.61
#